data_f480a587ccdc742bc30096186168abd5
#
_entry.id   f480a587ccdc742bc30096186168abd5
#
_cell.length_a   1.000
_cell.length_b   1.000
_cell.length_c   1.000
_cell.angle_alpha   90.00
_cell.angle_beta   90.00
_cell.angle_gamma   90.00
#
_symmetry.space_group_name_H-M   'P 1'
#
loop_
_entity.id
_entity.type
_entity.pdbx_description
1 polymer ?
#
loop_
_entity_poly.entity_id
_entity_poly.type
_entity_poly.pdbx_seq_one_letter_code
_entity_poly.pdbx_strand_id
1 'polypeptide(L)'
;MSAAIWHDVECGSYGADLALWEELADQTSDPILDLGCGTGRVALHLGRRGHEVIGLDSDLELVLALGERVEGLPVRAVPGDVRGFELDTDIGLALGPMQLIQLLPSREDRLECLGCIAAHLLPGGRIALAIVEELPEAIGGPPPLPDVREIDEWVYSSLPLEVAVEGEEIAIRRLRQTVSPAGVLSDEENEVRLRRLSADQIESEGAKIGLAPMGRRRIPATDLHVGSTVVVLGRGD
;
A
#
# COMPACT_ATOMS: atom_id res chain seq x y z
N MET A 1 19.65 -7.74 4.46
CA MET A 1 19.12 -6.69 5.37
C MET A 1 17.61 -6.88 5.44
N SER A 2 16.99 -6.60 6.59
CA SER A 2 15.57 -6.87 6.84
C SER A 2 14.63 -6.03 5.96
N ALA A 3 13.73 -6.69 5.20
CA ALA A 3 12.70 -6.04 4.41
C ALA A 3 11.78 -5.19 5.31
N ALA A 4 11.48 -5.68 6.51
CA ALA A 4 10.64 -4.99 7.48
C ALA A 4 11.22 -3.65 7.93
N ILE A 5 12.53 -3.57 8.14
CA ILE A 5 13.20 -2.32 8.50
C ILE A 5 13.07 -1.29 7.38
N TRP A 6 13.38 -1.69 6.13
CA TRP A 6 13.27 -0.78 4.99
C TRP A 6 11.84 -0.34 4.73
N HIS A 7 10.88 -1.23 4.88
CA HIS A 7 9.46 -0.86 4.79
C HIS A 7 9.09 0.18 5.85
N ASP A 8 9.54 0.00 7.09
CA ASP A 8 9.30 0.96 8.16
C ASP A 8 9.98 2.31 7.93
N VAL A 9 11.18 2.32 7.37
CA VAL A 9 11.91 3.55 7.03
C VAL A 9 11.17 4.32 5.96
N GLU A 10 10.79 3.65 4.87
CA GLU A 10 10.25 4.28 3.64
C GLU A 10 8.75 4.58 3.69
N CYS A 11 7.98 3.78 4.45
CA CYS A 11 6.52 3.86 4.46
C CYS A 11 5.94 4.22 5.82
N GLY A 12 6.64 3.91 6.92
CA GLY A 12 6.08 3.96 8.26
C GLY A 12 5.72 5.35 8.78
N SER A 13 6.32 6.41 8.25
CA SER A 13 6.03 7.82 8.61
C SER A 13 4.88 8.43 7.80
N TYR A 14 4.45 7.79 6.70
CA TYR A 14 3.38 8.31 5.87
C TYR A 14 2.02 8.16 6.55
N GLY A 15 1.31 9.25 6.75
CA GLY A 15 0.02 9.27 7.44
C GLY A 15 -1.06 10.10 6.76
N ALA A 16 -0.78 10.74 5.60
CA ALA A 16 -1.75 11.62 4.94
C ALA A 16 -3.00 10.88 4.41
N ASP A 17 -2.92 9.57 4.23
CA ASP A 17 -4.00 8.72 3.77
C ASP A 17 -4.83 8.09 4.90
N LEU A 18 -4.33 8.05 6.14
CA LEU A 18 -4.95 7.30 7.24
C LEU A 18 -6.38 7.76 7.55
N ALA A 19 -6.63 9.07 7.49
CA ALA A 19 -7.97 9.61 7.73
C ALA A 19 -9.01 9.14 6.69
N LEU A 20 -8.58 8.95 5.44
CA LEU A 20 -9.46 8.43 4.39
C LEU A 20 -9.75 6.93 4.60
N TRP A 21 -8.73 6.16 4.95
CA TRP A 21 -8.92 4.73 5.23
C TRP A 21 -9.83 4.51 6.43
N GLU A 22 -9.69 5.32 7.48
CA GLU A 22 -10.58 5.33 8.64
C GLU A 22 -12.02 5.69 8.26
N GLU A 23 -12.23 6.77 7.48
CA GLU A 23 -13.56 7.15 6.98
C GLU A 23 -14.24 6.02 6.20
N LEU A 24 -13.49 5.28 5.37
CA LEU A 24 -14.03 4.15 4.62
C LEU A 24 -14.31 2.95 5.52
N ALA A 25 -13.45 2.69 6.50
CA ALA A 25 -13.60 1.62 7.48
C ALA A 25 -14.83 1.82 8.37
N ASP A 26 -15.10 3.05 8.82
CA ASP A 26 -16.25 3.39 9.64
C ASP A 26 -17.61 3.17 8.96
N GLN A 27 -17.61 2.93 7.65
CA GLN A 27 -18.83 2.66 6.87
C GLN A 27 -19.18 1.16 6.78
N THR A 28 -18.42 0.29 7.42
CA THR A 28 -18.72 -1.15 7.53
C THR A 28 -18.44 -1.65 8.94
N SER A 29 -19.19 -2.67 9.37
CA SER A 29 -18.91 -3.45 10.58
C SER A 29 -18.26 -4.80 10.27
N ASP A 30 -18.12 -5.13 8.99
CA ASP A 30 -17.57 -6.39 8.53
C ASP A 30 -16.04 -6.33 8.48
N PRO A 31 -15.35 -7.48 8.44
CA PRO A 31 -13.90 -7.51 8.37
C PRO A 31 -13.33 -6.72 7.19
N ILE A 32 -12.17 -6.11 7.40
CA ILE A 32 -11.45 -5.30 6.41
C ILE A 32 -10.20 -6.04 5.95
N LEU A 33 -9.95 -6.06 4.65
CA LEU A 33 -8.72 -6.58 4.07
C LEU A 33 -7.77 -5.43 3.71
N ASP A 34 -6.58 -5.42 4.29
CA ASP A 34 -5.48 -4.52 3.93
C ASP A 34 -4.50 -5.27 3.03
N LEU A 35 -4.53 -4.96 1.74
CA LEU A 35 -3.75 -5.59 0.68
C LEU A 35 -2.35 -4.97 0.59
N GLY A 36 -1.30 -5.81 0.54
CA GLY A 36 0.07 -5.34 0.60
C GLY A 36 0.32 -4.61 1.93
N CYS A 37 -0.13 -5.20 3.02
CA CYS A 37 -0.17 -4.56 4.33
C CYS A 37 1.21 -4.18 4.88
N GLY A 38 2.28 -4.76 4.34
CA GLY A 38 3.63 -4.54 4.81
C GLY A 38 3.78 -4.88 6.29
N THR A 39 4.40 -4.02 7.04
CA THR A 39 4.55 -4.13 8.50
C THR A 39 3.32 -3.65 9.28
N GLY A 40 2.20 -3.33 8.58
CA GLY A 40 0.90 -3.05 9.17
C GLY A 40 0.57 -1.59 9.41
N ARG A 41 1.10 -0.65 8.64
CA ARG A 41 0.85 0.79 8.82
C ARG A 41 -0.65 1.12 8.87
N VAL A 42 -1.43 0.61 7.92
CA VAL A 42 -2.90 0.81 7.86
C VAL A 42 -3.61 -0.19 8.76
N ALA A 43 -3.28 -1.48 8.69
CA ALA A 43 -3.92 -2.52 9.49
C ALA A 43 -3.88 -2.22 11.00
N LEU A 44 -2.71 -1.85 11.53
CA LEU A 44 -2.57 -1.51 12.96
C LEU A 44 -3.30 -0.20 13.32
N HIS A 45 -3.34 0.77 12.40
CA HIS A 45 -4.07 2.02 12.62
C HIS A 45 -5.57 1.73 12.80
N LEU A 46 -6.16 0.96 11.90
CA LEU A 46 -7.57 0.58 11.97
C LEU A 46 -7.87 -0.37 13.13
N GLY A 47 -6.98 -1.32 13.40
CA GLY A 47 -7.11 -2.23 14.54
C GLY A 47 -7.13 -1.51 15.89
N ARG A 48 -6.33 -0.45 16.08
CA ARG A 48 -6.37 0.40 17.29
C ARG A 48 -7.69 1.16 17.46
N ARG A 49 -8.47 1.31 16.40
CA ARG A 49 -9.83 1.89 16.42
C ARG A 49 -10.93 0.84 16.61
N GLY A 50 -10.54 -0.43 16.69
CA GLY A 50 -11.45 -1.54 16.96
C GLY A 50 -12.00 -2.24 15.73
N HIS A 51 -11.54 -1.89 14.51
CA HIS A 51 -11.90 -2.62 13.29
C HIS A 51 -11.22 -3.98 13.27
N GLU A 52 -11.93 -5.01 12.84
CA GLU A 52 -11.35 -6.31 12.51
C GLU A 52 -10.62 -6.21 11.16
N VAL A 53 -9.31 -6.45 11.15
CA VAL A 53 -8.47 -6.26 9.95
C VAL A 53 -7.66 -7.52 9.64
N ILE A 54 -7.68 -7.91 8.37
CA ILE A 54 -6.83 -8.95 7.81
C ILE A 54 -5.76 -8.24 6.97
N GLY A 55 -4.51 -8.29 7.43
CA GLY A 55 -3.39 -7.78 6.66
C GLY A 55 -2.80 -8.89 5.80
N LEU A 56 -2.82 -8.72 4.47
CA LEU A 56 -2.27 -9.66 3.49
C LEU A 56 -1.02 -9.07 2.84
N ASP A 57 0.07 -9.84 2.84
CA ASP A 57 1.27 -9.48 2.09
C ASP A 57 1.98 -10.74 1.56
N SER A 58 2.63 -10.63 0.42
CA SER A 58 3.40 -11.74 -0.18
C SER A 58 4.78 -11.93 0.46
N ASP A 59 5.32 -10.89 1.10
CA ASP A 59 6.59 -10.95 1.79
C ASP A 59 6.40 -11.49 3.22
N LEU A 60 6.86 -12.72 3.44
CA LEU A 60 6.73 -13.39 4.74
C LEU A 60 7.43 -12.63 5.88
N GLU A 61 8.52 -11.92 5.61
CA GLU A 61 9.21 -11.13 6.62
C GLU A 61 8.35 -9.95 7.10
N LEU A 62 7.63 -9.29 6.18
CA LEU A 62 6.70 -8.22 6.51
C LEU A 62 5.50 -8.75 7.30
N VAL A 63 4.94 -9.88 6.89
CA VAL A 63 3.82 -10.55 7.60
C VAL A 63 4.22 -10.94 9.02
N LEU A 64 5.41 -11.49 9.21
CA LEU A 64 5.92 -11.84 10.55
C LEU A 64 6.10 -10.59 11.42
N ALA A 65 6.66 -9.51 10.85
CA ALA A 65 6.81 -8.25 11.55
C ALA A 65 5.45 -7.63 11.94
N LEU A 66 4.42 -7.73 11.09
CA LEU A 66 3.06 -7.36 11.46
C LEU A 66 2.55 -8.25 12.61
N GLY A 67 2.73 -9.58 12.50
CA GLY A 67 2.30 -10.54 13.52
C GLY A 67 2.86 -10.24 14.92
N GLU A 68 4.08 -9.76 15.02
CA GLU A 68 4.70 -9.34 16.28
C GLU A 68 4.09 -8.05 16.88
N ARG A 69 3.38 -7.26 16.07
CA ARG A 69 2.83 -5.94 16.44
C ARG A 69 1.34 -5.94 16.75
N VAL A 70 0.64 -7.07 16.51
CA VAL A 70 -0.84 -7.15 16.66
C VAL A 70 -1.31 -7.45 18.08
N GLU A 71 -0.42 -7.55 19.07
CA GLU A 71 -0.81 -7.94 20.44
C GLU A 71 -2.00 -7.12 20.97
N GLY A 72 -3.09 -7.82 21.30
CA GLY A 72 -4.32 -7.21 21.82
C GLY A 72 -5.17 -6.45 20.81
N LEU A 73 -4.79 -6.44 19.53
CA LEU A 73 -5.57 -5.80 18.47
C LEU A 73 -6.37 -6.83 17.66
N PRO A 74 -7.55 -6.47 17.14
CA PRO A 74 -8.33 -7.32 16.23
C PRO A 74 -7.72 -7.32 14.82
N VAL A 75 -6.44 -7.65 14.71
CA VAL A 75 -5.68 -7.67 13.46
C VAL A 75 -5.06 -9.04 13.27
N ARG A 76 -5.17 -9.59 12.07
CA ARG A 76 -4.59 -10.87 11.67
C ARG A 76 -3.65 -10.67 10.49
N ALA A 77 -2.43 -11.16 10.58
CA ALA A 77 -1.45 -11.16 9.50
C ALA A 77 -1.53 -12.47 8.70
N VAL A 78 -1.65 -12.37 7.38
CA VAL A 78 -1.81 -13.52 6.48
C VAL A 78 -0.80 -13.41 5.33
N PRO A 79 0.05 -14.41 5.11
CA PRO A 79 0.91 -14.46 3.94
C PRO A 79 0.09 -14.86 2.71
N GLY A 80 0.26 -14.11 1.60
CA GLY A 80 -0.42 -14.44 0.35
C GLY A 80 -0.16 -13.45 -0.77
N ASP A 81 -0.31 -13.94 -2.00
CA ASP A 81 -0.27 -13.11 -3.19
C ASP A 81 -1.66 -12.53 -3.45
N VAL A 82 -1.74 -11.22 -3.70
CA VAL A 82 -3.01 -10.53 -3.96
C VAL A 82 -3.76 -11.05 -5.20
N ARG A 83 -3.08 -11.78 -6.09
CA ARG A 83 -3.66 -12.40 -7.29
C ARG A 83 -4.35 -13.73 -7.01
N GLY A 84 -4.09 -14.35 -5.87
CA GLY A 84 -4.63 -15.68 -5.54
C GLY A 84 -4.44 -16.00 -4.07
N PHE A 85 -5.37 -15.57 -3.23
CA PHE A 85 -5.41 -15.86 -1.80
C PHE A 85 -6.77 -16.47 -1.43
N GLU A 86 -6.81 -17.13 -0.29
CA GLU A 86 -8.03 -17.66 0.31
C GLU A 86 -8.18 -17.09 1.71
N LEU A 87 -9.37 -16.63 2.04
CA LEU A 87 -9.75 -16.22 3.38
C LEU A 87 -10.82 -17.17 3.93
N ASP A 88 -10.81 -17.36 5.22
CA ASP A 88 -11.81 -18.14 5.97
C ASP A 88 -13.08 -17.34 6.31
N THR A 89 -13.14 -16.08 5.88
CA THR A 89 -14.26 -15.16 6.10
C THR A 89 -14.44 -14.24 4.90
N ASP A 90 -15.66 -13.78 4.67
CA ASP A 90 -15.95 -12.71 3.73
C ASP A 90 -15.66 -11.35 4.36
N ILE A 91 -15.44 -10.34 3.51
CA ILE A 91 -15.02 -8.99 3.89
C ILE A 91 -16.00 -7.94 3.40
N GLY A 92 -16.18 -6.86 4.15
CA GLY A 92 -16.97 -5.70 3.76
C GLY A 92 -16.20 -4.66 2.97
N LEU A 93 -14.87 -4.60 3.18
CA LEU A 93 -14.00 -3.60 2.56
C LEU A 93 -12.61 -4.19 2.29
N ALA A 94 -12.10 -3.98 1.07
CA ALA A 94 -10.71 -4.21 0.74
C ALA A 94 -10.01 -2.87 0.47
N LEU A 95 -8.83 -2.67 1.06
CA LEU A 95 -8.00 -1.49 0.90
C LEU A 95 -6.71 -1.86 0.18
N GLY A 96 -6.32 -1.07 -0.83
CA GLY A 96 -5.01 -1.15 -1.49
C GLY A 96 -4.30 0.20 -1.38
N PRO A 97 -3.65 0.47 -0.22
CA PRO A 97 -2.92 1.71 -0.02
C PRO A 97 -1.63 1.79 -0.85
N MET A 98 -1.05 2.96 -0.92
CA MET A 98 0.31 3.21 -1.42
C MET A 98 0.62 2.54 -2.78
N GLN A 99 -0.28 2.70 -3.75
CA GLN A 99 -0.08 2.27 -5.14
C GLN A 99 0.07 0.75 -5.35
N LEU A 100 -0.43 -0.07 -4.43
CA LEU A 100 -0.34 -1.53 -4.52
C LEU A 100 -0.72 -2.06 -5.92
N ILE A 101 -1.86 -1.62 -6.46
CA ILE A 101 -2.36 -2.09 -7.76
C ILE A 101 -1.43 -1.71 -8.92
N GLN A 102 -0.62 -0.67 -8.78
CA GLN A 102 0.37 -0.24 -9.76
C GLN A 102 1.66 -1.08 -9.71
N LEU A 103 1.89 -1.84 -8.64
CA LEU A 103 2.98 -2.82 -8.57
C LEU A 103 2.72 -4.05 -9.44
N LEU A 104 1.46 -4.32 -9.81
CA LEU A 104 1.09 -5.46 -10.63
C LEU A 104 1.48 -5.20 -12.10
N PRO A 105 2.36 -6.01 -12.69
CA PRO A 105 3.03 -5.68 -13.95
C PRO A 105 2.13 -5.74 -15.17
N SER A 106 1.11 -6.59 -15.15
CA SER A 106 0.21 -6.78 -16.29
C SER A 106 -1.24 -6.47 -15.96
N ARG A 107 -2.05 -6.31 -17.00
CA ARG A 107 -3.50 -6.18 -16.86
C ARG A 107 -4.13 -7.48 -16.34
N GLU A 108 -3.60 -8.58 -16.76
CA GLU A 108 -4.03 -9.92 -16.34
C GLU A 108 -3.84 -10.07 -14.84
N ASP A 109 -2.68 -9.73 -14.28
CA ASP A 109 -2.40 -9.73 -12.83
C ASP A 109 -3.41 -8.86 -12.05
N ARG A 110 -3.75 -7.67 -12.60
CA ARG A 110 -4.75 -6.79 -11.95
C ARG A 110 -6.16 -7.35 -11.99
N LEU A 111 -6.54 -8.00 -13.09
CA LEU A 111 -7.86 -8.67 -13.19
C LEU A 111 -7.93 -9.88 -12.24
N GLU A 112 -6.86 -10.66 -12.12
CA GLU A 112 -6.76 -11.74 -11.13
C GLU A 112 -6.90 -11.20 -9.70
N CYS A 113 -6.15 -10.14 -9.36
CA CYS A 113 -6.23 -9.48 -8.06
C CYS A 113 -7.66 -8.99 -7.76
N LEU A 114 -8.25 -8.20 -8.66
CA LEU A 114 -9.62 -7.68 -8.48
C LEU A 114 -10.65 -8.82 -8.40
N GLY A 115 -10.48 -9.88 -9.21
CA GLY A 115 -11.36 -11.06 -9.20
C GLY A 115 -11.26 -11.85 -7.89
N CYS A 116 -10.03 -12.03 -7.38
CA CYS A 116 -9.79 -12.69 -6.11
C CYS A 116 -10.44 -11.91 -4.96
N ILE A 117 -10.27 -10.58 -4.91
CA ILE A 117 -10.93 -9.74 -3.91
C ILE A 117 -12.45 -9.83 -4.03
N ALA A 118 -12.99 -9.72 -5.25
CA ALA A 118 -14.43 -9.75 -5.48
C ALA A 118 -15.09 -11.06 -5.03
N ALA A 119 -14.36 -12.18 -5.09
CA ALA A 119 -14.86 -13.47 -4.62
C ALA A 119 -15.08 -13.50 -3.09
N HIS A 120 -14.30 -12.72 -2.33
CA HIS A 120 -14.40 -12.62 -0.88
C HIS A 120 -15.25 -11.43 -0.39
N LEU A 121 -15.70 -10.54 -1.29
CA LEU A 121 -16.55 -9.41 -0.90
C LEU A 121 -17.98 -9.87 -0.55
N LEU A 122 -18.49 -9.41 0.55
CA LEU A 122 -19.91 -9.46 0.87
C LEU A 122 -20.75 -8.71 -0.19
N PRO A 123 -22.04 -9.02 -0.37
CA PRO A 123 -22.97 -8.17 -1.11
C PRO A 123 -22.91 -6.73 -0.58
N GLY A 124 -22.80 -5.73 -1.46
CA GLY A 124 -22.60 -4.34 -1.08
C GLY A 124 -21.18 -3.99 -0.59
N GLY A 125 -20.26 -4.96 -0.54
CA GLY A 125 -18.86 -4.75 -0.16
C GLY A 125 -18.10 -3.92 -1.20
N ARG A 126 -16.97 -3.32 -0.76
CA ARG A 126 -16.23 -2.34 -1.56
C ARG A 126 -14.74 -2.62 -1.61
N ILE A 127 -14.10 -2.13 -2.68
CA ILE A 127 -12.65 -2.09 -2.85
C ILE A 127 -12.25 -0.62 -2.99
N ALA A 128 -11.21 -0.19 -2.32
CA ALA A 128 -10.66 1.16 -2.44
C ALA A 128 -9.14 1.08 -2.72
N LEU A 129 -8.73 1.54 -3.91
CA LEU A 129 -7.36 1.42 -4.42
C LEU A 129 -6.75 2.79 -4.64
N ALA A 130 -5.62 3.08 -3.98
CA ALA A 130 -4.87 4.29 -4.19
C ALA A 130 -3.94 4.14 -5.40
N ILE A 131 -3.98 5.14 -6.31
CA ILE A 131 -3.07 5.24 -7.46
C ILE A 131 -2.50 6.65 -7.59
N VAL A 132 -1.31 6.76 -8.15
CA VAL A 132 -0.73 8.00 -8.64
C VAL A 132 -0.95 8.05 -10.15
N GLU A 133 -1.80 8.99 -10.61
CA GLU A 133 -2.10 9.16 -12.04
C GLU A 133 -1.10 10.11 -12.71
N GLU A 134 -0.72 11.15 -11.99
CA GLU A 134 0.16 12.20 -12.50
C GLU A 134 1.33 12.44 -11.54
N LEU A 135 2.51 12.51 -12.10
CA LEU A 135 3.67 13.02 -11.38
C LEU A 135 3.73 14.54 -11.59
N PRO A 136 4.03 15.33 -10.56
CA PRO A 136 4.27 16.75 -10.77
C PRO A 136 5.43 16.93 -11.76
N GLU A 137 5.27 17.88 -12.70
CA GLU A 137 6.40 18.34 -13.52
C GLU A 137 7.52 18.78 -12.57
N ALA A 138 8.76 18.41 -12.92
CA ALA A 138 9.96 18.52 -12.08
C ALA A 138 9.86 19.56 -10.95
N ILE A 139 9.83 19.11 -9.73
CA ILE A 139 9.73 19.95 -8.54
C ILE A 139 11.03 20.77 -8.48
N GLY A 140 10.95 22.03 -8.92
CA GLY A 140 12.01 23.03 -8.72
C GLY A 140 12.05 23.43 -7.24
N GLY A 141 12.49 22.51 -6.39
CA GLY A 141 12.60 22.66 -4.95
C GLY A 141 13.95 22.16 -4.43
N PRO A 142 14.24 22.31 -3.14
CA PRO A 142 15.41 21.69 -2.54
C PRO A 142 15.33 20.17 -2.73
N PRO A 143 16.48 19.46 -2.80
CA PRO A 143 16.48 18.01 -2.90
C PRO A 143 15.70 17.42 -1.71
N PRO A 144 14.98 16.31 -1.93
CA PRO A 144 14.23 15.65 -0.85
C PRO A 144 15.17 15.25 0.28
N LEU A 145 14.66 15.34 1.49
CA LEU A 145 15.37 14.82 2.65
C LEU A 145 15.26 13.29 2.68
N PRO A 146 16.28 12.58 3.19
CA PRO A 146 16.18 11.15 3.39
C PRO A 146 15.18 10.81 4.50
N ASP A 147 14.48 9.69 4.34
CA ASP A 147 13.82 9.02 5.46
C ASP A 147 14.90 8.39 6.35
N VAL A 148 14.90 8.65 7.66
CA VAL A 148 15.93 8.14 8.57
C VAL A 148 15.30 7.49 9.79
N ARG A 149 15.85 6.33 10.20
CA ARG A 149 15.54 5.66 11.46
C ARG A 149 16.78 5.12 12.14
N GLU A 150 16.76 5.16 13.46
CA GLU A 150 17.73 4.46 14.31
C GLU A 150 17.03 3.28 15.00
N ILE A 151 17.64 2.09 14.89
CA ILE A 151 17.13 0.84 15.46
C ILE A 151 18.36 0.08 15.99
N ASP A 152 18.40 -0.20 17.29
CA ASP A 152 19.48 -0.95 17.95
C ASP A 152 20.88 -0.39 17.62
N GLU A 153 21.05 0.93 17.71
CA GLU A 153 22.30 1.68 17.40
C GLU A 153 22.70 1.65 15.91
N TRP A 154 21.92 1.03 15.01
CA TRP A 154 22.08 1.13 13.57
C TRP A 154 21.28 2.32 13.03
N VAL A 155 21.88 3.09 12.14
CA VAL A 155 21.16 4.15 11.41
C VAL A 155 20.84 3.67 10.01
N TYR A 156 19.56 3.76 9.64
CA TYR A 156 19.03 3.45 8.31
C TYR A 156 18.56 4.74 7.65
N SER A 157 18.99 4.98 6.43
CA SER A 157 18.62 6.17 5.65
C SER A 157 18.21 5.76 4.24
N SER A 158 17.08 6.25 3.75
CA SER A 158 16.60 6.06 2.38
C SER A 158 16.38 7.40 1.71
N LEU A 159 17.24 7.75 0.74
CA LEU A 159 17.21 9.00 0.01
C LEU A 159 16.57 8.77 -1.37
N PRO A 160 15.46 9.43 -1.72
CA PRO A 160 14.97 9.44 -3.10
C PRO A 160 15.99 10.09 -4.04
N LEU A 161 16.45 9.34 -5.04
CA LEU A 161 17.39 9.83 -6.05
C LEU A 161 16.66 10.38 -7.28
N GLU A 162 15.66 9.62 -7.73
CA GLU A 162 14.96 9.93 -8.97
C GLU A 162 13.55 9.33 -8.97
N VAL A 163 12.61 10.06 -9.57
CA VAL A 163 11.31 9.55 -10.00
C VAL A 163 11.18 9.87 -11.48
N ALA A 164 11.18 8.85 -12.32
CA ALA A 164 11.19 9.00 -13.76
C ALA A 164 10.03 8.26 -14.43
N VAL A 165 9.48 8.86 -15.49
CA VAL A 165 8.51 8.19 -16.37
C VAL A 165 9.28 7.46 -17.47
N GLU A 166 9.22 6.15 -17.47
CA GLU A 166 9.87 5.26 -18.44
C GLU A 166 8.81 4.48 -19.23
N GLY A 167 8.29 5.09 -20.30
CA GLY A 167 7.20 4.51 -21.10
C GLY A 167 5.90 4.39 -20.30
N GLU A 168 5.45 3.16 -20.06
CA GLU A 168 4.24 2.86 -19.27
C GLU A 168 4.52 2.62 -17.79
N GLU A 169 5.72 2.94 -17.32
CA GLU A 169 6.13 2.76 -15.93
C GLU A 169 6.61 4.08 -15.31
N ILE A 170 6.54 4.12 -14.00
CA ILE A 170 7.18 5.11 -13.15
C ILE A 170 8.27 4.35 -12.40
N ALA A 171 9.53 4.71 -12.64
CA ALA A 171 10.66 4.19 -11.88
C ALA A 171 10.97 5.12 -10.71
N ILE A 172 11.03 4.57 -9.51
CA ILE A 172 11.39 5.27 -8.28
C ILE A 172 12.71 4.67 -7.80
N ARG A 173 13.79 5.47 -7.86
CA ARG A 173 15.13 5.06 -7.43
C ARG A 173 15.49 5.72 -6.12
N ARG A 174 16.02 4.94 -5.20
CA ARG A 174 16.40 5.38 -3.86
C ARG A 174 17.81 4.86 -3.53
N LEU A 175 18.57 5.67 -2.79
CA LEU A 175 19.81 5.24 -2.15
C LEU A 175 19.51 4.84 -0.71
N ARG A 176 19.66 3.56 -0.41
CA ARG A 176 19.57 3.01 0.95
C ARG A 176 20.95 2.97 1.57
N GLN A 177 21.09 3.56 2.75
CA GLN A 177 22.35 3.59 3.48
C GLN A 177 22.15 3.05 4.90
N THR A 178 23.13 2.32 5.39
CA THR A 178 23.16 1.87 6.78
C THR A 178 24.48 2.27 7.41
N VAL A 179 24.43 2.73 8.67
CA VAL A 179 25.61 2.94 9.49
C VAL A 179 25.53 2.00 10.69
N SER A 180 26.52 1.13 10.82
CA SER A 180 26.61 0.20 11.95
C SER A 180 26.98 0.92 13.26
N PRO A 181 26.79 0.30 14.45
CA PRO A 181 27.28 0.82 15.73
C PRO A 181 28.78 1.09 15.76
N ALA A 182 29.55 0.41 14.92
CA ALA A 182 30.98 0.62 14.75
C ALA A 182 31.33 1.76 13.77
N GLY A 183 30.35 2.48 13.22
CA GLY A 183 30.54 3.57 12.28
C GLY A 183 30.83 3.13 10.84
N VAL A 184 30.58 1.86 10.49
CA VAL A 184 30.76 1.36 9.11
C VAL A 184 29.54 1.73 8.27
N LEU A 185 29.78 2.49 7.21
CA LEU A 185 28.76 2.84 6.20
C LEU A 185 28.67 1.74 5.13
N SER A 186 27.46 1.36 4.79
CA SER A 186 27.13 0.54 3.61
C SER A 186 25.98 1.20 2.84
N ASP A 187 25.98 1.08 1.52
CA ASP A 187 24.99 1.65 0.64
C ASP A 187 24.57 0.66 -0.46
N GLU A 188 23.35 0.78 -0.90
CA GLU A 188 22.79 0.06 -2.05
C GLU A 188 21.75 0.92 -2.76
N GLU A 189 21.61 0.77 -4.08
CA GLU A 189 20.51 1.35 -4.82
C GLU A 189 19.32 0.38 -4.83
N ASN A 190 18.13 0.95 -4.64
CA ASN A 190 16.87 0.24 -4.73
C ASN A 190 15.98 0.90 -5.79
N GLU A 191 15.30 0.10 -6.59
CA GLU A 191 14.35 0.59 -7.60
C GLU A 191 13.00 -0.10 -7.40
N VAL A 192 11.93 0.72 -7.41
CA VAL A 192 10.54 0.26 -7.46
C VAL A 192 9.92 0.76 -8.76
N ARG A 193 9.20 -0.12 -9.47
CA ARG A 193 8.49 0.20 -10.71
C ARG A 193 7.00 0.12 -10.49
N LEU A 194 6.31 1.20 -10.84
CA LEU A 194 4.86 1.30 -10.82
C LEU A 194 4.33 1.40 -12.24
N ARG A 195 3.29 0.64 -12.57
CA ARG A 195 2.57 0.82 -13.85
C ARG A 195 1.83 2.15 -13.83
N ARG A 196 1.90 2.88 -14.94
CA ARG A 196 1.07 4.07 -15.14
C ARG A 196 -0.36 3.63 -15.38
N LEU A 197 -1.24 3.97 -14.47
CA LEU A 197 -2.66 3.63 -14.52
C LEU A 197 -3.50 4.88 -14.30
N SER A 198 -4.65 4.94 -14.97
CA SER A 198 -5.67 5.93 -14.68
C SER A 198 -6.83 5.32 -13.88
N ALA A 199 -7.58 6.15 -13.20
CA ALA A 199 -8.79 5.73 -12.52
C ALA A 199 -9.78 5.09 -13.49
N ASP A 200 -9.93 5.63 -14.73
CA ASP A 200 -10.80 5.06 -15.76
C ASP A 200 -10.39 3.63 -16.14
N GLN A 201 -9.08 3.34 -16.18
CA GLN A 201 -8.60 1.98 -16.47
C GLN A 201 -8.99 1.01 -15.35
N ILE A 202 -8.81 1.38 -14.08
CA ILE A 202 -9.18 0.54 -12.94
C ILE A 202 -10.70 0.31 -12.90
N GLU A 203 -11.50 1.35 -13.12
CA GLU A 203 -12.96 1.24 -13.21
C GLU A 203 -13.39 0.31 -14.35
N SER A 204 -12.74 0.44 -15.53
CA SER A 204 -13.01 -0.43 -16.69
C SER A 204 -12.59 -1.89 -16.45
N GLU A 205 -11.49 -2.12 -15.72
CA GLU A 205 -11.05 -3.46 -15.32
C GLU A 205 -12.02 -4.07 -14.29
N GLY A 206 -12.43 -3.30 -13.28
CA GLY A 206 -13.44 -3.71 -12.31
C GLY A 206 -14.79 -4.10 -12.95
N ALA A 207 -15.25 -3.32 -13.92
CA ALA A 207 -16.50 -3.60 -14.63
C ALA A 207 -16.50 -4.94 -15.36
N LYS A 208 -15.33 -5.44 -15.82
CA LYS A 208 -15.22 -6.74 -16.50
C LYS A 208 -15.44 -7.94 -15.58
N ILE A 209 -15.26 -7.74 -14.29
CA ILE A 209 -15.48 -8.77 -13.27
C ILE A 209 -16.72 -8.50 -12.41
N GLY A 210 -17.59 -7.59 -12.86
CA GLY A 210 -18.88 -7.32 -12.21
C GLY A 210 -18.82 -6.32 -11.05
N LEU A 211 -17.71 -5.59 -10.89
CA LEU A 211 -17.64 -4.48 -9.93
C LEU A 211 -18.11 -3.17 -10.60
N ALA A 212 -18.84 -2.35 -9.86
CA ALA A 212 -19.34 -1.06 -10.33
C ALA A 212 -18.51 0.10 -9.71
N PRO A 213 -18.19 1.16 -10.47
CA PRO A 213 -17.60 2.36 -9.90
C PRO A 213 -18.52 3.01 -8.86
N MET A 214 -17.97 3.32 -7.68
CA MET A 214 -18.69 4.01 -6.61
C MET A 214 -18.16 5.42 -6.35
N GLY A 215 -17.35 5.93 -7.27
CA GLY A 215 -16.75 7.25 -7.22
C GLY A 215 -15.25 7.22 -6.89
N ARG A 216 -14.68 8.42 -6.82
CA ARG A 216 -13.26 8.61 -6.58
C ARG A 216 -13.04 9.52 -5.39
N ARG A 217 -12.01 9.25 -4.62
CA ARG A 217 -11.59 10.06 -3.48
C ARG A 217 -10.17 10.57 -3.74
N ARG A 218 -9.72 11.54 -3.00
CA ARG A 218 -8.37 12.10 -3.13
C ARG A 218 -7.66 12.09 -1.79
N ILE A 219 -6.40 11.68 -1.86
CA ILE A 219 -5.43 11.91 -0.80
C ILE A 219 -4.59 13.11 -1.27
N PRO A 220 -4.58 14.24 -0.53
CA PRO A 220 -3.86 15.42 -0.95
C PRO A 220 -2.35 15.18 -0.96
N ALA A 221 -1.64 15.90 -1.84
CA ALA A 221 -0.19 15.96 -1.77
C ALA A 221 0.26 16.62 -0.46
N THR A 222 1.43 16.25 0.01
CA THR A 222 2.14 16.90 1.12
C THR A 222 3.46 17.48 0.60
N ASP A 223 4.22 18.14 1.46
CA ASP A 223 5.57 18.65 1.10
C ASP A 223 6.54 17.50 0.70
N LEU A 224 6.27 16.28 1.14
CA LEU A 224 7.15 15.12 0.95
C LEU A 224 6.56 14.03 0.03
N HIS A 225 5.25 14.05 -0.22
CA HIS A 225 4.58 12.97 -0.96
C HIS A 225 3.62 13.54 -2.00
N VAL A 226 3.59 12.93 -3.17
CA VAL A 226 2.60 13.21 -4.20
C VAL A 226 1.21 12.78 -3.74
N GLY A 227 0.17 13.47 -4.21
CA GLY A 227 -1.21 13.08 -3.94
C GLY A 227 -1.59 11.81 -4.69
N SER A 228 -2.69 11.19 -4.24
CA SER A 228 -3.22 9.99 -4.88
C SER A 228 -4.71 10.14 -5.18
N THR A 229 -5.16 9.51 -6.27
CA THR A 229 -6.57 9.23 -6.52
C THR A 229 -6.90 7.86 -5.90
N VAL A 230 -7.99 7.78 -5.16
CA VAL A 230 -8.50 6.52 -4.64
C VAL A 230 -9.74 6.14 -5.42
N VAL A 231 -9.65 5.07 -6.18
CA VAL A 231 -10.76 4.48 -6.95
C VAL A 231 -11.55 3.57 -6.03
N VAL A 232 -12.86 3.82 -5.92
CA VAL A 232 -13.76 2.98 -5.14
C VAL A 232 -14.64 2.17 -6.09
N LEU A 233 -14.60 0.85 -5.94
CA LEU A 233 -15.41 -0.10 -6.67
C LEU A 233 -16.32 -0.85 -5.69
N GLY A 234 -17.53 -1.23 -6.10
CA GLY A 234 -18.47 -1.96 -5.27
C GLY A 234 -18.97 -3.22 -5.94
N ARG A 235 -19.21 -4.26 -5.13
CA ARG A 235 -19.96 -5.44 -5.52
C ARG A 235 -21.46 -5.11 -5.43
N GLY A 236 -22.22 -5.39 -6.50
CA GLY A 236 -23.69 -5.29 -6.45
C GLY A 236 -24.30 -6.22 -5.39
N ASP A 237 -25.56 -5.95 -5.05
CA ASP A 237 -26.37 -6.76 -4.15
C ASP A 237 -26.63 -8.17 -4.68
#